data_317ed50d2a88d9be3c1e71a4c4907127
#
_entry.id   317ed50d2a88d9be3c1e71a4c4907127
#
_cell.length_a   1.000
_cell.length_b   1.000
_cell.length_c   1.000
_cell.angle_alpha   90.00
_cell.angle_beta   90.00
_cell.angle_gamma   90.00
#
_symmetry.space_group_name_H-M   'P 1'
#
loop_
_entity.id
_entity.type
_entity.pdbx_description
1 polymer ?
#
loop_
_entity_poly.entity_id
_entity_poly.type
_entity_poly.pdbx_seq_one_letter_code
_entity_poly.pdbx_strand_id
1 'polypeptide(L)'
;PVIVAEGDYPDGLLLVRAGFARVSQIVNNGHRTVRYVGRGAFFGMAEIVHNWLLERKNQSEIGDTKGNSDGTAMLEPMTLLTTLRALGYVDILRVPTTVIEKYVLPTLSQEDLAQYGQLDFSSAQLKEMGEEREAASQTIDPGMLEFLVENRYINGTATMLIDMDRCVRCDECVTACARAHENNPRFNRHGRRHEHYMVANACMHCMDPVCMIGCPTGAIHRSSAGG
;
A
#
# COMPACT_ATOMS: atom_id res chain seq x y z
N PRO A 1 7.20 -1.49 -12.09
CA PRO A 1 7.78 -2.83 -12.05
C PRO A 1 7.04 -3.76 -11.10
N VAL A 2 7.07 -5.07 -11.35
CA VAL A 2 6.59 -6.10 -10.41
C VAL A 2 7.61 -6.20 -9.29
N ILE A 3 7.11 -6.26 -8.05
CA ILE A 3 7.94 -6.42 -6.83
C ILE A 3 7.97 -7.89 -6.43
N VAL A 4 6.80 -8.51 -6.36
CA VAL A 4 6.60 -9.96 -6.21
C VAL A 4 5.38 -10.37 -7.04
N ALA A 5 5.37 -11.60 -7.56
CA ALA A 5 4.31 -12.09 -8.41
C ALA A 5 3.42 -13.10 -7.68
N GLU A 6 2.17 -13.19 -8.13
CA GLU A 6 1.26 -14.28 -7.79
C GLU A 6 1.91 -15.62 -8.17
N GLY A 7 1.85 -16.61 -7.27
CA GLY A 7 2.52 -17.89 -7.41
C GLY A 7 3.95 -17.95 -6.86
N ASP A 8 4.59 -16.82 -6.56
CA ASP A 8 5.89 -16.81 -5.88
C ASP A 8 5.74 -17.33 -4.44
N TYR A 9 6.81 -17.94 -3.90
CA TYR A 9 6.84 -18.31 -2.49
C TYR A 9 7.04 -17.05 -1.61
N PRO A 10 6.31 -16.89 -0.48
CA PRO A 10 6.44 -15.72 0.40
C PRO A 10 7.77 -15.77 1.19
N ASP A 11 8.84 -15.27 0.59
CA ASP A 11 10.19 -15.23 1.16
C ASP A 11 10.42 -14.10 2.17
N GLY A 12 9.44 -13.22 2.33
CA GLY A 12 9.48 -12.13 3.31
C GLY A 12 8.22 -11.29 3.35
N LEU A 13 8.02 -10.65 4.51
CA LEU A 13 7.00 -9.61 4.68
C LEU A 13 7.48 -8.32 4.02
N LEU A 14 6.65 -7.74 3.18
CA LEU A 14 6.92 -6.48 2.50
C LEU A 14 6.18 -5.33 3.20
N LEU A 15 6.92 -4.34 3.70
CA LEU A 15 6.36 -3.13 4.30
C LEU A 15 6.62 -1.94 3.38
N VAL A 16 5.57 -1.24 2.98
CA VAL A 16 5.66 -0.02 2.18
C VAL A 16 6.07 1.16 3.08
N ARG A 17 7.28 1.67 2.89
CA ARG A 17 7.80 2.83 3.62
C ARG A 17 7.42 4.16 2.97
N ALA A 18 7.44 4.21 1.65
CA ALA A 18 7.05 5.37 0.86
C ALA A 18 6.50 4.96 -0.51
N GLY A 19 5.67 5.81 -1.10
CA GLY A 19 5.04 5.55 -2.39
C GLY A 19 3.82 4.65 -2.29
N PHE A 20 3.37 4.14 -3.46
CA PHE A 20 2.20 3.29 -3.59
C PHE A 20 2.48 2.08 -4.46
N ALA A 21 1.85 0.96 -4.12
CA ALA A 21 1.88 -0.24 -4.93
C ALA A 21 0.46 -0.74 -5.19
N ARG A 22 0.28 -1.39 -6.33
CA ARG A 22 -0.96 -2.02 -6.74
C ARG A 22 -0.90 -3.51 -6.44
N VAL A 23 -1.90 -4.01 -5.73
CA VAL A 23 -2.15 -5.44 -5.54
C VAL A 23 -3.13 -5.87 -6.62
N SER A 24 -2.75 -6.88 -7.40
CA SER A 24 -3.58 -7.42 -8.49
C SER A 24 -3.55 -8.94 -8.50
N GLN A 25 -4.60 -9.53 -9.01
CA GLN A 25 -4.77 -10.97 -9.19
C GLN A 25 -4.88 -11.28 -10.68
N ILE A 26 -4.32 -12.40 -11.10
CA ILE A 26 -4.45 -12.90 -12.47
C ILE A 26 -5.83 -13.51 -12.65
N VAL A 27 -6.60 -12.99 -13.60
CA VAL A 27 -7.92 -13.48 -13.97
C VAL A 27 -8.00 -13.56 -15.50
N ASN A 28 -8.20 -14.75 -16.04
CA ASN A 28 -8.41 -14.96 -17.49
C ASN A 28 -7.37 -14.24 -18.39
N ASN A 29 -6.08 -14.43 -18.15
CA ASN A 29 -4.96 -13.77 -18.85
C ASN A 29 -4.85 -12.24 -18.65
N GLY A 30 -5.63 -11.64 -17.77
CA GLY A 30 -5.54 -10.24 -17.39
C GLY A 30 -5.19 -10.06 -15.91
N HIS A 31 -4.88 -8.82 -15.52
CA HIS A 31 -4.66 -8.46 -14.13
C HIS A 31 -5.84 -7.65 -13.60
N ARG A 32 -6.61 -8.21 -12.67
CA ARG A 32 -7.64 -7.48 -11.94
C ARG A 32 -7.00 -6.82 -10.72
N THR A 33 -7.15 -5.50 -10.59
CA THR A 33 -6.72 -4.78 -9.38
C THR A 33 -7.62 -5.17 -8.22
N VAL A 34 -7.01 -5.59 -7.12
CA VAL A 34 -7.70 -5.93 -5.87
C VAL A 34 -7.72 -4.72 -4.94
N ARG A 35 -6.56 -4.10 -4.74
CA ARG A 35 -6.42 -2.92 -3.89
C ARG A 35 -5.13 -2.17 -4.19
N TYR A 36 -5.04 -0.95 -3.66
CA TYR A 36 -3.80 -0.19 -3.60
C TYR A 36 -3.27 -0.18 -2.17
N VAL A 37 -1.96 -0.21 -2.02
CA VAL A 37 -1.28 -0.18 -0.73
C VAL A 37 -0.28 0.96 -0.70
N GLY A 38 -0.30 1.74 0.37
CA GLY A 38 0.57 2.88 0.58
C GLY A 38 1.41 2.74 1.85
N ARG A 39 1.98 3.84 2.30
CA ARG A 39 2.85 3.90 3.48
C ARG A 39 2.20 3.23 4.70
N GLY A 40 2.97 2.37 5.36
CA GLY A 40 2.55 1.62 6.55
C GLY A 40 1.80 0.33 6.26
N ALA A 41 1.39 0.10 4.99
CA ALA A 41 0.78 -1.17 4.62
C ALA A 41 1.84 -2.27 4.47
N PHE A 42 1.45 -3.48 4.81
CA PHE A 42 2.27 -4.67 4.63
C PHE A 42 1.59 -5.68 3.68
N PHE A 43 2.41 -6.54 3.07
CA PHE A 43 1.99 -7.53 2.09
C PHE A 43 2.71 -8.86 2.34
N GLY A 44 2.00 -9.99 2.20
CA GLY A 44 2.54 -11.34 2.36
C GLY A 44 2.39 -11.94 3.76
N MET A 45 1.77 -11.23 4.72
CA MET A 45 1.64 -11.72 6.10
C MET A 45 0.71 -12.95 6.21
N ALA A 46 -0.37 -12.95 5.46
CA ALA A 46 -1.37 -14.02 5.52
C ALA A 46 -0.80 -15.36 5.06
N GLU A 47 -0.09 -15.35 3.95
CA GLU A 47 0.55 -16.55 3.39
C GLU A 47 1.68 -17.06 4.30
N ILE A 48 2.45 -16.15 4.91
CA ILE A 48 3.50 -16.50 5.88
C ILE A 48 2.88 -17.15 7.13
N VAL A 49 1.83 -16.56 7.70
CA VAL A 49 1.12 -17.12 8.88
C VAL A 49 0.52 -18.49 8.56
N HIS A 50 -0.12 -18.62 7.37
CA HIS A 50 -0.69 -19.90 6.94
C HIS A 50 0.37 -20.98 6.86
N ASN A 51 1.49 -20.71 6.18
CA ASN A 51 2.57 -21.69 6.03
C ASN A 51 3.19 -22.08 7.37
N TRP A 52 3.39 -21.13 8.28
CA TRP A 52 3.90 -21.39 9.61
C TRP A 52 2.96 -22.27 10.46
N LEU A 53 1.65 -22.03 10.41
CA LEU A 53 0.66 -22.86 11.08
C LEU A 53 0.60 -24.27 10.49
N LEU A 54 0.75 -24.38 9.17
CA LEU A 54 0.78 -25.63 8.44
C LEU A 54 2.00 -26.49 8.85
N GLU A 55 3.19 -25.90 8.93
CA GLU A 55 4.40 -26.60 9.37
C GLU A 55 4.26 -27.13 10.80
N ARG A 56 3.64 -26.38 11.70
CA ARG A 56 3.39 -26.81 13.07
C ARG A 56 2.39 -27.97 13.15
N LYS A 57 1.35 -27.97 12.31
CA LYS A 57 0.44 -29.10 12.20
C LYS A 57 1.16 -30.36 11.72
N ASN A 58 1.93 -30.24 10.63
CA ASN A 58 2.70 -31.35 10.08
C ASN A 58 3.71 -31.91 11.11
N GLN A 59 4.33 -31.07 11.92
CA GLN A 59 5.25 -31.49 12.99
C GLN A 59 4.54 -32.22 14.13
N SER A 60 3.31 -31.81 14.50
CA SER A 60 2.54 -32.46 15.56
C SER A 60 2.01 -33.85 15.13
N GLU A 61 1.61 -34.02 13.86
CA GLU A 61 1.12 -35.28 13.31
C GLU A 61 2.22 -36.31 13.13
N ILE A 62 3.46 -35.94 12.84
CA ILE A 62 4.62 -36.83 12.74
C ILE A 62 5.00 -37.40 14.14
N GLY A 63 4.68 -36.67 15.23
CA GLY A 63 4.96 -37.12 16.61
C GLY A 63 4.05 -38.24 17.11
N ASP A 64 2.83 -38.37 16.60
CA ASP A 64 1.82 -39.30 17.11
C ASP A 64 1.65 -40.58 16.27
N THR A 65 2.28 -40.71 15.11
CA THR A 65 2.17 -41.90 14.25
C THR A 65 3.32 -42.87 14.43
N LYS A 66 3.26 -43.66 15.53
CA LYS A 66 3.76 -45.04 15.52
C LYS A 66 2.62 -45.95 15.04
N GLY A 67 2.55 -46.17 13.74
CA GLY A 67 1.76 -47.28 13.13
C GLY A 67 0.47 -46.84 12.44
N ASN A 68 0.56 -46.35 11.24
CA ASN A 68 -0.23 -46.73 10.07
C ASN A 68 0.26 -45.94 8.84
N SER A 69 0.77 -46.66 7.86
CA SER A 69 1.17 -46.15 6.56
C SER A 69 -0.06 -45.95 5.67
N ASP A 70 -0.95 -45.06 5.99
CA ASP A 70 -1.92 -44.51 5.03
C ASP A 70 -1.49 -43.12 4.69
N GLY A 71 -1.24 -42.86 3.40
CA GLY A 71 -0.60 -41.66 2.90
C GLY A 71 -1.34 -40.39 3.27
N THR A 72 -0.96 -39.82 4.40
CA THR A 72 -1.35 -38.45 4.77
C THR A 72 -0.62 -37.53 3.79
N ALA A 73 -1.34 -37.00 2.80
CA ALA A 73 -0.81 -36.01 1.87
C ALA A 73 -0.31 -34.84 2.68
N MET A 74 1.01 -34.61 2.69
CA MET A 74 1.59 -33.40 3.27
C MET A 74 0.93 -32.23 2.56
N LEU A 75 0.28 -31.35 3.32
CA LEU A 75 -0.32 -30.14 2.78
C LEU A 75 0.81 -29.26 2.22
N GLU A 76 0.67 -28.85 0.96
CA GLU A 76 1.67 -28.00 0.31
C GLU A 76 1.63 -26.56 0.85
N PRO A 77 2.79 -25.89 0.98
CA PRO A 77 2.84 -24.52 1.41
C PRO A 77 2.17 -23.60 0.40
N MET A 78 1.46 -22.59 0.91
CA MET A 78 0.77 -21.61 0.11
C MET A 78 1.75 -20.63 -0.54
N THR A 79 1.56 -20.34 -1.82
CA THR A 79 2.24 -19.29 -2.56
C THR A 79 1.47 -17.97 -2.44
N LEU A 80 2.08 -16.85 -2.87
CA LEU A 80 1.42 -15.56 -2.92
C LEU A 80 0.18 -15.60 -3.84
N LEU A 81 -0.96 -15.21 -3.34
CA LEU A 81 -2.24 -15.23 -4.05
C LEU A 81 -2.47 -14.01 -4.93
N THR A 82 -1.60 -13.02 -4.83
CA THR A 82 -1.70 -11.78 -5.56
C THR A 82 -0.33 -11.22 -5.93
N THR A 83 -0.28 -10.43 -7.00
CA THR A 83 0.91 -9.72 -7.47
C THR A 83 0.98 -8.33 -6.85
N LEU A 84 2.13 -7.96 -6.29
CA LEU A 84 2.43 -6.58 -5.87
C LEU A 84 3.26 -5.87 -6.92
N ARG A 85 2.75 -4.75 -7.43
CA ARG A 85 3.40 -3.94 -8.47
C ARG A 85 3.58 -2.50 -8.03
N ALA A 86 4.78 -1.96 -8.18
CA ALA A 86 5.05 -0.56 -7.89
C ALA A 86 4.31 0.37 -8.85
N LEU A 87 3.76 1.46 -8.30
CA LEU A 87 3.19 2.58 -9.03
C LEU A 87 4.17 3.75 -8.91
N GLY A 88 5.05 3.88 -9.89
CA GLY A 88 6.14 4.86 -9.84
C GLY A 88 7.25 4.45 -8.86
N TYR A 89 7.73 5.40 -8.06
CA TYR A 89 8.70 5.14 -7.01
C TYR A 89 8.05 4.55 -5.78
N VAL A 90 8.55 3.42 -5.31
CA VAL A 90 8.11 2.76 -4.07
C VAL A 90 9.33 2.34 -3.28
N ASP A 91 9.39 2.72 -2.01
CA ASP A 91 10.40 2.24 -1.06
C ASP A 91 9.77 1.15 -0.19
N ILE A 92 10.35 -0.05 -0.23
CA ILE A 92 9.84 -1.24 0.46
C ILE A 92 10.94 -1.83 1.34
N LEU A 93 10.59 -2.05 2.59
CA LEU A 93 11.37 -2.86 3.50
C LEU A 93 10.91 -4.32 3.38
N ARG A 94 11.83 -5.23 3.04
CA ARG A 94 11.59 -6.67 3.10
C ARG A 94 12.16 -7.23 4.40
N VAL A 95 11.29 -7.87 5.18
CA VAL A 95 11.68 -8.60 6.38
C VAL A 95 11.61 -10.10 6.06
N PRO A 96 12.73 -10.84 6.10
CA PRO A 96 12.74 -12.25 5.75
C PRO A 96 11.74 -13.08 6.56
N THR A 97 11.08 -14.05 5.92
CA THR A 97 10.09 -14.94 6.55
C THR A 97 10.65 -15.59 7.82
N THR A 98 11.90 -16.04 7.80
CA THR A 98 12.57 -16.66 8.96
C THR A 98 12.67 -15.74 10.18
N VAL A 99 12.78 -14.42 9.97
CA VAL A 99 12.78 -13.42 11.05
C VAL A 99 11.37 -13.26 11.62
N ILE A 100 10.36 -13.20 10.74
CA ILE A 100 8.95 -13.11 11.14
C ILE A 100 8.55 -14.33 11.96
N GLU A 101 8.85 -15.54 11.49
CA GLU A 101 8.54 -16.81 12.15
C GLU A 101 9.19 -16.94 13.52
N LYS A 102 10.43 -16.50 13.64
CA LYS A 102 11.20 -16.62 14.87
C LYS A 102 10.85 -15.57 15.93
N TYR A 103 10.60 -14.33 15.53
CA TYR A 103 10.51 -13.21 16.47
C TYR A 103 9.12 -12.54 16.52
N VAL A 104 8.31 -12.64 15.47
CA VAL A 104 7.02 -11.95 15.39
C VAL A 104 5.86 -12.93 15.66
N LEU A 105 5.77 -14.02 14.92
CA LEU A 105 4.62 -14.93 15.02
C LEU A 105 4.44 -15.53 16.42
N PRO A 106 5.49 -15.89 17.19
CA PRO A 106 5.32 -16.39 18.56
C PRO A 106 4.78 -15.36 19.54
N THR A 107 4.85 -14.07 19.23
CA THR A 107 4.35 -12.97 20.10
C THR A 107 2.92 -12.56 19.79
N LEU A 108 2.36 -13.02 18.66
CA LEU A 108 0.98 -12.73 18.29
C LEU A 108 0.00 -13.55 19.12
N SER A 109 -1.15 -12.94 19.44
CA SER A 109 -2.24 -13.64 20.13
C SER A 109 -2.85 -14.72 19.20
N GLN A 110 -3.55 -15.70 19.80
CA GLN A 110 -4.28 -16.69 19.00
C GLN A 110 -5.38 -16.06 18.15
N GLU A 111 -5.95 -14.94 18.60
CA GLU A 111 -6.96 -14.19 17.86
C GLU A 111 -6.35 -13.52 16.64
N ASP A 112 -5.16 -12.88 16.79
CA ASP A 112 -4.45 -12.28 15.66
C ASP A 112 -4.02 -13.33 14.63
N LEU A 113 -3.49 -14.47 15.10
CA LEU A 113 -3.12 -15.60 14.23
C LEU A 113 -4.32 -16.20 13.51
N ALA A 114 -5.47 -16.31 14.20
CA ALA A 114 -6.71 -16.76 13.57
C ALA A 114 -7.23 -15.78 12.53
N GLN A 115 -7.10 -14.49 12.75
CA GLN A 115 -7.47 -13.47 11.78
C GLN A 115 -6.68 -13.60 10.46
N TYR A 116 -5.39 -13.96 10.54
CA TYR A 116 -4.56 -14.21 9.35
C TYR A 116 -4.70 -15.64 8.83
N GLY A 117 -4.95 -16.63 9.68
CA GLY A 117 -5.05 -18.05 9.32
C GLY A 117 -6.43 -18.51 8.83
N GLN A 118 -7.51 -17.78 9.13
CA GLN A 118 -8.86 -18.03 8.64
C GLN A 118 -9.15 -17.40 7.27
N LEU A 119 -8.12 -16.94 6.59
CA LEU A 119 -8.22 -16.55 5.19
C LEU A 119 -8.50 -17.81 4.35
N ASP A 120 -9.73 -18.30 4.46
CA ASP A 120 -10.34 -19.12 3.42
C ASP A 120 -10.48 -18.20 2.21
N PHE A 121 -9.49 -18.25 1.34
CA PHE A 121 -9.38 -17.45 0.14
C PHE A 121 -10.36 -17.90 -0.94
N SER A 122 -11.61 -18.15 -0.58
CA SER A 122 -12.66 -18.26 -1.58
C SER A 122 -12.82 -16.88 -2.25
N SER A 123 -12.96 -16.89 -3.55
CA SER A 123 -13.13 -15.66 -4.35
C SER A 123 -14.28 -14.75 -3.87
N ALA A 124 -15.22 -15.28 -3.09
CA ALA A 124 -16.30 -14.56 -2.44
C ALA A 124 -15.81 -13.73 -1.23
N GLN A 125 -14.90 -14.27 -0.41
CA GLN A 125 -14.40 -13.58 0.79
C GLN A 125 -13.36 -12.51 0.47
N LEU A 126 -12.57 -12.67 -0.62
CA LEU A 126 -11.76 -11.58 -1.15
C LEU A 126 -12.61 -10.37 -1.57
N LYS A 127 -13.86 -10.62 -1.96
CA LYS A 127 -14.83 -9.59 -2.33
C LYS A 127 -15.43 -8.91 -1.09
N GLU A 128 -15.81 -9.68 -0.07
CA GLU A 128 -16.35 -9.15 1.21
C GLU A 128 -15.29 -8.43 2.03
N MET A 129 -14.06 -8.96 2.15
CA MET A 129 -12.95 -8.26 2.82
C MET A 129 -12.52 -6.97 2.09
N GLY A 130 -12.73 -6.89 0.77
CA GLY A 130 -12.61 -5.67 0.00
C GLY A 130 -13.64 -4.63 0.44
N GLU A 131 -14.90 -5.04 0.53
CA GLU A 131 -16.04 -4.17 0.84
C GLU A 131 -16.07 -3.70 2.31
N GLU A 132 -15.74 -4.53 3.29
CA GLU A 132 -15.71 -4.15 4.72
C GLU A 132 -14.49 -3.27 5.08
N ARG A 133 -13.33 -3.47 4.46
CA ARG A 133 -12.16 -2.59 4.64
C ARG A 133 -12.26 -1.29 3.85
N GLU A 134 -13.02 -1.26 2.77
CA GLU A 134 -13.38 -0.04 2.06
C GLU A 134 -14.22 0.90 2.94
N ALA A 135 -15.08 0.38 3.79
CA ALA A 135 -15.88 1.19 4.74
C ALA A 135 -15.05 1.76 5.91
N ALA A 136 -13.93 1.13 6.28
CA ALA A 136 -13.09 1.56 7.42
C ALA A 136 -11.88 2.43 7.00
N SER A 137 -11.48 2.40 5.74
CA SER A 137 -10.46 3.25 5.16
C SER A 137 -11.17 4.32 4.32
N GLN A 138 -10.87 5.59 4.53
CA GLN A 138 -11.20 6.64 3.56
C GLN A 138 -10.38 6.36 2.29
N THR A 139 -10.81 5.37 1.52
CA THR A 139 -10.14 4.93 0.30
C THR A 139 -10.35 5.98 -0.77
N ILE A 140 -9.26 6.55 -1.23
CA ILE A 140 -9.23 7.32 -2.46
C ILE A 140 -9.74 6.39 -3.58
N ASP A 141 -10.72 6.85 -4.34
CA ASP A 141 -11.24 6.14 -5.51
C ASP A 141 -10.09 5.65 -6.40
N PRO A 142 -10.11 4.39 -6.90
CA PRO A 142 -9.04 3.85 -7.74
C PRO A 142 -8.71 4.72 -8.96
N GLY A 143 -9.69 5.33 -9.59
CA GLY A 143 -9.49 6.26 -10.71
C GLY A 143 -8.78 7.53 -10.29
N MET A 144 -9.12 8.08 -9.11
CA MET A 144 -8.42 9.22 -8.53
C MET A 144 -6.96 8.89 -8.20
N LEU A 145 -6.71 7.70 -7.65
CA LEU A 145 -5.35 7.28 -7.34
C LEU A 145 -4.51 7.11 -8.61
N GLU A 146 -5.06 6.50 -9.65
CA GLU A 146 -4.41 6.34 -10.95
C GLU A 146 -4.09 7.71 -11.57
N PHE A 147 -5.02 8.66 -11.54
CA PHE A 147 -4.81 10.04 -11.96
C PHE A 147 -3.68 10.72 -11.18
N LEU A 148 -3.60 10.53 -9.85
CA LEU A 148 -2.53 11.09 -9.02
C LEU A 148 -1.16 10.48 -9.36
N VAL A 149 -1.11 9.18 -9.65
CA VAL A 149 0.11 8.46 -10.06
C VAL A 149 0.61 8.93 -11.42
N GLU A 150 -0.26 8.94 -12.44
CA GLU A 150 0.08 9.35 -13.81
C GLU A 150 0.62 10.77 -13.87
N ASN A 151 0.04 11.65 -13.08
CA ASN A 151 0.45 13.04 -12.99
C ASN A 151 1.58 13.31 -11.99
N ARG A 152 2.15 12.25 -11.38
CA ARG A 152 3.25 12.31 -10.39
C ARG A 152 2.94 13.12 -9.14
N TYR A 153 1.68 13.27 -8.77
CA TYR A 153 1.27 13.96 -7.54
C TYR A 153 1.55 13.15 -6.26
N ILE A 154 1.84 11.87 -6.39
CA ILE A 154 2.12 10.95 -5.26
C ILE A 154 3.56 11.04 -4.74
N ASN A 155 4.46 11.73 -5.42
CA ASN A 155 5.84 11.91 -4.95
C ASN A 155 5.96 12.81 -3.72
N GLY A 156 4.88 13.48 -3.35
CA GLY A 156 4.81 14.38 -2.20
C GLY A 156 4.31 13.70 -0.94
N THR A 157 4.58 14.31 0.20
CA THR A 157 4.04 13.93 1.51
C THR A 157 2.65 14.51 1.76
N ALA A 158 2.24 15.51 0.96
CA ALA A 158 0.96 16.17 1.05
C ALA A 158 0.47 16.63 -0.33
N THR A 159 -0.82 16.50 -0.58
CA THR A 159 -1.48 16.95 -1.81
C THR A 159 -2.72 17.75 -1.42
N MET A 160 -2.90 18.93 -2.01
CA MET A 160 -4.11 19.74 -1.77
C MET A 160 -5.15 19.43 -2.84
N LEU A 161 -6.24 18.80 -2.41
CA LEU A 161 -7.42 18.53 -3.23
C LEU A 161 -8.49 19.57 -2.94
N ILE A 162 -9.10 20.11 -3.99
CA ILE A 162 -10.23 21.03 -3.90
C ILE A 162 -11.44 20.33 -4.51
N ASP A 163 -12.47 20.14 -3.69
CA ASP A 163 -13.78 19.66 -4.13
C ASP A 163 -14.50 20.77 -4.89
N MET A 164 -14.68 20.58 -6.20
CA MET A 164 -15.23 21.61 -7.10
C MET A 164 -16.74 21.76 -6.99
N ASP A 165 -17.44 20.76 -6.42
CA ASP A 165 -18.89 20.86 -6.17
C ASP A 165 -19.19 21.76 -4.98
N ARG A 166 -18.24 21.81 -4.03
CA ARG A 166 -18.32 22.70 -2.85
C ARG A 166 -17.62 24.04 -3.05
N CYS A 167 -16.70 24.13 -4.00
CA CYS A 167 -15.88 25.31 -4.22
C CYS A 167 -16.67 26.42 -4.94
N VAL A 168 -16.96 27.52 -4.24
CA VAL A 168 -17.65 28.71 -4.78
C VAL A 168 -16.70 29.66 -5.54
N ARG A 169 -15.42 29.32 -5.68
CA ARG A 169 -14.40 30.06 -6.44
C ARG A 169 -14.11 31.48 -5.93
N CYS A 170 -14.28 31.72 -4.64
CA CYS A 170 -14.07 33.02 -4.00
C CYS A 170 -12.60 33.41 -3.81
N ASP A 171 -11.65 32.49 -3.99
CA ASP A 171 -10.20 32.64 -3.78
C ASP A 171 -9.78 33.07 -2.35
N GLU A 172 -10.69 33.02 -1.38
CA GLU A 172 -10.38 33.29 0.04
C GLU A 172 -9.29 32.40 0.61
N CYS A 173 -9.22 31.11 0.17
CA CYS A 173 -8.16 30.21 0.56
C CYS A 173 -6.77 30.67 0.09
N VAL A 174 -6.67 31.21 -1.13
CA VAL A 174 -5.42 31.76 -1.68
C VAL A 174 -5.06 33.06 -0.95
N THR A 175 -6.04 33.95 -0.71
CA THR A 175 -5.88 35.16 0.05
C THR A 175 -5.43 34.90 1.50
N ALA A 176 -6.06 33.92 2.17
CA ALA A 176 -5.67 33.53 3.51
C ALA A 176 -4.23 32.95 3.56
N CYS A 177 -3.87 32.14 2.56
CA CYS A 177 -2.51 31.64 2.42
C CYS A 177 -1.51 32.81 2.19
N ALA A 178 -1.84 33.76 1.32
CA ALA A 178 -1.00 34.95 1.09
C ALA A 178 -0.78 35.76 2.36
N ARG A 179 -1.84 36.01 3.14
CA ARG A 179 -1.73 36.73 4.43
C ARG A 179 -0.80 36.03 5.43
N ALA A 180 -0.84 34.65 5.47
CA ALA A 180 0.01 33.85 6.34
C ALA A 180 1.49 33.82 5.86
N HIS A 181 1.77 34.17 4.61
CA HIS A 181 3.07 34.01 3.96
C HIS A 181 3.56 35.32 3.29
N GLU A 182 3.46 36.45 3.99
CA GLU A 182 4.00 37.76 3.56
C GLU A 182 3.50 38.21 2.16
N ASN A 183 2.23 37.98 1.88
CA ASN A 183 1.56 38.17 0.59
C ASN A 183 2.07 37.30 -0.56
N ASN A 184 2.76 36.21 -0.27
CA ASN A 184 3.23 35.24 -1.23
C ASN A 184 2.49 33.91 -1.05
N PRO A 185 1.37 33.64 -1.73
CA PRO A 185 0.60 32.41 -1.56
C PRO A 185 1.41 31.20 -1.99
N ARG A 186 1.40 30.15 -1.17
CA ARG A 186 2.12 28.90 -1.41
C ARG A 186 1.39 27.95 -2.37
N PHE A 187 0.16 28.28 -2.72
CA PHE A 187 -0.63 27.59 -3.73
C PHE A 187 -1.53 28.58 -4.47
N ASN A 188 -2.03 28.15 -5.62
CA ASN A 188 -3.10 28.84 -6.30
C ASN A 188 -4.22 27.86 -6.66
N ARG A 189 -5.43 28.39 -6.88
CA ARG A 189 -6.61 27.60 -7.22
C ARG A 189 -6.63 27.26 -8.73
N HIS A 190 -5.53 26.74 -9.22
CA HIS A 190 -5.38 26.15 -10.55
C HIS A 190 -4.70 24.81 -10.43
N GLY A 191 -5.06 23.89 -11.32
CA GLY A 191 -4.46 22.55 -11.36
C GLY A 191 -5.24 21.61 -12.23
N ARG A 192 -4.78 20.37 -12.31
CA ARG A 192 -5.46 19.33 -13.05
C ARG A 192 -6.69 18.86 -12.32
N ARG A 193 -7.70 18.47 -13.08
CA ARG A 193 -8.98 17.98 -12.56
C ARG A 193 -9.15 16.51 -12.87
N HIS A 194 -9.72 15.82 -11.90
CA HIS A 194 -10.26 14.49 -12.06
C HIS A 194 -11.67 14.52 -11.49
N GLU A 195 -12.67 14.30 -12.34
CA GLU A 195 -14.09 14.43 -11.99
C GLU A 195 -14.40 15.77 -11.30
N HIS A 196 -14.89 15.72 -10.05
CA HIS A 196 -15.23 16.89 -9.23
C HIS A 196 -14.05 17.38 -8.36
N TYR A 197 -12.91 16.70 -8.38
CA TYR A 197 -11.73 17.14 -7.65
C TYR A 197 -10.73 17.87 -8.53
N MET A 198 -10.09 18.88 -7.97
CA MET A 198 -8.96 19.57 -8.57
C MET A 198 -7.76 19.46 -7.66
N VAL A 199 -6.63 18.99 -8.20
CA VAL A 199 -5.33 19.04 -7.52
C VAL A 199 -4.75 20.45 -7.69
N ALA A 200 -4.67 21.20 -6.59
CA ALA A 200 -4.13 22.55 -6.63
C ALA A 200 -2.63 22.55 -6.92
N ASN A 201 -2.15 23.54 -7.70
CA ASN A 201 -0.72 23.76 -7.89
C ASN A 201 -0.11 24.30 -6.60
N ALA A 202 0.53 23.43 -5.84
CA ALA A 202 1.19 23.72 -4.58
C ALA A 202 2.47 22.90 -4.45
N CYS A 203 3.36 23.30 -3.55
CA CYS A 203 4.47 22.45 -3.15
C CYS A 203 3.92 21.20 -2.46
N MET A 204 4.32 20.00 -2.92
CA MET A 204 3.90 18.73 -2.37
C MET A 204 4.84 18.19 -1.31
N HIS A 205 5.84 18.95 -0.90
CA HIS A 205 6.86 18.55 0.08
C HIS A 205 7.46 17.17 -0.23
N CYS A 206 7.83 16.97 -1.52
CA CYS A 206 8.34 15.69 -2.00
C CYS A 206 9.54 15.18 -1.18
N MET A 207 9.58 13.88 -0.92
CA MET A 207 10.73 13.25 -0.26
C MET A 207 11.96 13.26 -1.17
N ASP A 208 11.76 13.12 -2.49
CA ASP A 208 12.77 13.27 -3.53
C ASP A 208 12.45 14.53 -4.36
N PRO A 209 12.96 15.71 -3.96
CA PRO A 209 12.59 16.99 -4.55
C PRO A 209 13.40 17.25 -5.84
N VAL A 210 13.01 16.64 -6.94
CA VAL A 210 13.67 16.78 -8.26
C VAL A 210 13.79 18.22 -8.69
N CYS A 211 12.82 19.08 -8.38
CA CYS A 211 12.86 20.51 -8.67
C CYS A 211 13.99 21.25 -7.93
N MET A 212 14.29 20.83 -6.70
CA MET A 212 15.39 21.39 -5.90
C MET A 212 16.74 20.85 -6.37
N ILE A 213 16.81 19.53 -6.62
CA ILE A 213 18.04 18.87 -7.08
C ILE A 213 18.45 19.38 -8.46
N GLY A 214 17.49 19.62 -9.34
CA GLY A 214 17.71 20.12 -10.70
C GLY A 214 17.87 21.63 -10.80
N CYS A 215 17.80 22.41 -9.70
CA CYS A 215 17.92 23.86 -9.76
C CYS A 215 19.40 24.29 -9.84
N PRO A 216 19.89 24.79 -10.98
CA PRO A 216 21.32 25.08 -11.17
C PRO A 216 21.79 26.28 -10.35
N THR A 217 20.89 27.16 -9.95
CA THR A 217 21.20 28.37 -9.17
C THR A 217 20.97 28.19 -7.66
N GLY A 218 20.41 27.05 -7.24
CA GLY A 218 20.01 26.83 -5.84
C GLY A 218 18.87 27.74 -5.37
N ALA A 219 18.13 28.38 -6.30
CA ALA A 219 17.01 29.26 -5.97
C ALA A 219 15.84 28.50 -5.29
N ILE A 220 15.71 27.19 -5.60
CA ILE A 220 14.75 26.32 -4.93
C ILE A 220 15.50 25.52 -3.86
N HIS A 221 15.20 25.83 -2.59
CA HIS A 221 15.83 25.16 -1.44
C HIS A 221 14.83 25.03 -0.31
N ARG A 222 15.09 24.14 0.63
CA ARG A 222 14.33 24.05 1.88
C ARG A 222 14.90 25.01 2.91
N SER A 223 14.02 25.74 3.58
CA SER A 223 14.42 26.55 4.72
C SER A 223 14.81 25.66 5.91
N SER A 224 15.57 26.20 6.87
CA SER A 224 15.90 25.53 8.13
C SER A 224 14.66 25.20 8.97
N ALA A 225 13.54 25.88 8.71
CA ALA A 225 12.25 25.62 9.34
C ALA A 225 11.43 24.52 8.63
N GLY A 226 11.97 23.87 7.57
CA GLY A 226 11.36 22.74 6.88
C GLY A 226 10.34 23.11 5.79
N GLY A 227 10.25 24.37 5.38
CA GLY A 227 9.37 24.87 4.31
C GLY A 227 10.12 25.11 3.00
#